data_267457f8f4063f018f468e8083e52cf6
#
_entry.id   267457f8f4063f018f468e8083e52cf6
#
_cell.length_a   1.000
_cell.length_b   1.000
_cell.length_c   1.000
_cell.angle_alpha   90.00
_cell.angle_beta   90.00
_cell.angle_gamma   90.00
#
_symmetry.space_group_name_H-M   'P 1'
#
loop_
_entity.id
_entity.type
_entity.pdbx_description
1 polymer ?
#
loop_
_entity_poly.entity_id
_entity_poly.type
_entity_poly.pdbx_seq_one_letter_code
_entity_poly.pdbx_strand_id
1 'polypeptide(L)'
;YQFMHITNPVQKSWLQQRVEGEEKGINFTVPGKRAILNKLIETELFEKFCDLKYTGTKRFGLDGGEAMIPALEQIIKRGGQLGVAEIVFGMAHRGRLNVLGNVLGKPLRAIFNEFKGGSFKPDDVEGSGDVKYHLGASSDRSF
;
A
#
# COMPACT_ATOMS: atom_id res chain seq x y z
N TYR A 1 -17.33 -3.82 8.59
CA TYR A 1 -16.86 -3.13 9.79
C TYR A 1 -17.18 -3.95 11.04
N GLN A 2 -16.26 -3.96 12.00
CA GLN A 2 -16.40 -4.76 13.24
C GLN A 2 -16.15 -3.85 14.44
N PHE A 3 -17.19 -3.43 15.11
CA PHE A 3 -17.12 -2.56 16.30
C PHE A 3 -18.01 -3.03 17.45
N MET A 4 -18.62 -4.19 17.32
CA MET A 4 -19.54 -4.73 18.35
C MET A 4 -18.83 -5.12 19.65
N HIS A 5 -17.50 -5.32 19.61
CA HIS A 5 -16.66 -5.58 20.79
C HIS A 5 -16.47 -4.37 21.70
N ILE A 6 -16.81 -3.15 21.22
CA ILE A 6 -16.67 -1.93 22.00
C ILE A 6 -17.78 -1.91 23.05
N THR A 7 -17.39 -1.91 24.32
CA THR A 7 -18.31 -1.92 25.47
C THR A 7 -18.83 -0.55 25.84
N ASN A 8 -18.06 0.53 25.54
CA ASN A 8 -18.48 1.88 25.82
C ASN A 8 -19.63 2.29 24.88
N PRO A 9 -20.85 2.57 25.37
CA PRO A 9 -22.01 2.85 24.53
C PRO A 9 -21.89 4.14 23.73
N VAL A 10 -21.19 5.15 24.26
CA VAL A 10 -21.00 6.44 23.57
C VAL A 10 -20.07 6.26 22.36
N GLN A 11 -18.95 5.58 22.54
CA GLN A 11 -18.02 5.27 21.47
C GLN A 11 -18.66 4.38 20.41
N LYS A 12 -19.40 3.36 20.84
CA LYS A 12 -20.11 2.44 19.94
C LYS A 12 -21.16 3.18 19.11
N SER A 13 -21.99 4.00 19.74
CA SER A 13 -23.00 4.80 19.04
C SER A 13 -22.37 5.79 18.05
N TRP A 14 -21.26 6.44 18.42
CA TRP A 14 -20.54 7.34 17.53
C TRP A 14 -20.00 6.62 16.28
N LEU A 15 -19.39 5.44 16.48
CA LEU A 15 -18.94 4.61 15.36
C LEU A 15 -20.09 4.15 14.49
N GLN A 16 -21.18 3.69 15.10
CA GLN A 16 -22.36 3.24 14.37
C GLN A 16 -22.94 4.33 13.48
N GLN A 17 -23.12 5.53 14.02
CA GLN A 17 -23.59 6.68 13.25
C GLN A 17 -22.66 7.01 12.08
N ARG A 18 -21.34 6.92 12.30
CA ARG A 18 -20.33 7.16 11.26
C ARG A 18 -20.30 6.06 10.21
N VAL A 19 -20.52 4.82 10.60
CA VAL A 19 -20.43 3.66 9.74
C VAL A 19 -21.76 3.37 9.01
N GLU A 20 -22.89 3.59 9.60
CA GLU A 20 -24.23 3.25 9.08
C GLU A 20 -25.12 4.46 8.72
N GLY A 21 -24.70 5.68 9.08
CA GLY A 21 -25.46 6.91 8.80
C GLY A 21 -25.62 7.23 7.32
N GLU A 22 -26.65 7.96 6.95
CA GLU A 22 -27.01 8.32 5.56
C GLU A 22 -26.02 9.29 4.90
N GLU A 23 -25.22 10.02 5.66
CA GLU A 23 -24.22 10.99 5.16
C GLU A 23 -22.99 10.34 4.48
N LYS A 24 -23.05 9.06 4.18
CA LYS A 24 -21.94 8.27 3.59
C LYS A 24 -21.68 8.48 2.12
N GLY A 25 -22.35 9.37 1.49
CA GLY A 25 -22.02 9.72 0.11
C GLY A 25 -20.62 10.32 0.03
N ILE A 26 -19.57 9.46 0.06
CA ILE A 26 -18.23 9.90 -0.31
C ILE A 26 -18.31 10.37 -1.75
N ASN A 27 -18.56 11.66 -1.93
CA ASN A 27 -18.58 12.29 -3.23
C ASN A 27 -17.13 12.61 -3.63
N PHE A 28 -16.53 11.70 -4.36
CA PHE A 28 -15.23 11.98 -4.98
C PHE A 28 -15.39 13.06 -6.06
N THR A 29 -14.53 14.07 -6.03
CA THR A 29 -14.39 15.01 -7.12
C THR A 29 -13.91 14.31 -8.40
N VAL A 30 -14.12 14.90 -9.56
CA VAL A 30 -13.62 14.34 -10.83
C VAL A 30 -12.09 14.11 -10.80
N PRO A 31 -11.26 15.07 -10.32
CA PRO A 31 -9.82 14.82 -10.13
C PRO A 31 -9.54 13.66 -9.17
N GLY A 32 -10.30 13.54 -8.08
CA GLY A 32 -10.16 12.43 -7.13
C GLY A 32 -10.45 11.06 -7.76
N LYS A 33 -11.52 10.97 -8.55
CA LYS A 33 -11.84 9.74 -9.30
C LYS A 33 -10.73 9.36 -10.29
N ARG A 34 -10.18 10.35 -11.00
CA ARG A 34 -9.04 10.13 -11.93
C ARG A 34 -7.78 9.67 -11.19
N ALA A 35 -7.48 10.25 -10.04
CA ALA A 35 -6.33 9.82 -9.24
C ALA A 35 -6.48 8.37 -8.75
N ILE A 36 -7.67 7.97 -8.31
CA ILE A 36 -7.96 6.59 -7.94
C ILE A 36 -7.79 5.67 -9.14
N LEU A 37 -8.37 6.01 -10.28
CA LEU A 37 -8.25 5.21 -11.51
C LEU A 37 -6.79 5.05 -11.96
N ASN A 38 -6.01 6.12 -11.94
CA ASN A 38 -4.59 6.04 -12.26
C ASN A 38 -3.85 5.06 -11.34
N LYS A 39 -4.10 5.12 -10.02
CA LYS A 39 -3.48 4.20 -9.07
C LYS A 39 -3.91 2.74 -9.28
N LEU A 40 -5.15 2.50 -9.65
CA LEU A 40 -5.62 1.15 -10.01
C LEU A 40 -4.90 0.64 -11.27
N ILE A 41 -4.76 1.48 -12.30
CA ILE A 41 -4.06 1.14 -13.54
C ILE A 41 -2.56 0.89 -13.27
N GLU A 42 -1.89 1.75 -12.52
CA GLU A 42 -0.48 1.57 -12.12
C GLU A 42 -0.28 0.23 -11.39
N THR A 43 -1.18 -0.09 -10.46
CA THR A 43 -1.18 -1.33 -9.68
C THR A 43 -1.28 -2.56 -10.58
N GLU A 44 -2.28 -2.58 -11.44
CA GLU A 44 -2.54 -3.72 -12.34
C GLU A 44 -1.43 -3.88 -13.38
N LEU A 45 -1.00 -2.78 -14.00
CA LEU A 45 0.06 -2.83 -15.03
C LEU A 45 1.40 -3.26 -14.46
N PHE A 46 1.74 -2.83 -13.23
CA PHE A 46 2.96 -3.29 -12.56
C PHE A 46 2.95 -4.82 -12.39
N GLU A 47 1.86 -5.38 -11.91
CA GLU A 47 1.74 -6.82 -11.69
C GLU A 47 1.71 -7.60 -13.01
N LYS A 48 0.99 -7.12 -14.01
CA LYS A 48 1.00 -7.70 -15.37
C LYS A 48 2.39 -7.64 -16.00
N PHE A 49 3.10 -6.54 -15.85
CA PHE A 49 4.49 -6.44 -16.34
C PHE A 49 5.39 -7.47 -15.65
N CYS A 50 5.30 -7.60 -14.33
CA CYS A 50 6.06 -8.60 -13.59
C CYS A 50 5.72 -10.03 -14.04
N ASP A 51 4.45 -10.30 -14.32
CA ASP A 51 4.01 -11.61 -14.82
C ASP A 51 4.64 -11.96 -16.15
N LEU A 52 4.63 -11.04 -17.09
CA LEU A 52 5.19 -11.25 -18.42
C LEU A 52 6.73 -11.36 -18.43
N LYS A 53 7.40 -10.58 -17.57
CA LYS A 53 8.87 -10.48 -17.59
C LYS A 53 9.57 -11.47 -16.66
N TYR A 54 8.92 -11.87 -15.58
CA TYR A 54 9.50 -12.72 -14.53
C TYR A 54 8.64 -13.96 -14.29
N THR A 55 8.33 -14.68 -15.39
CA THR A 55 7.54 -15.90 -15.37
C THR A 55 8.12 -16.93 -14.40
N GLY A 56 7.27 -17.58 -13.62
CA GLY A 56 7.67 -18.58 -12.63
C GLY A 56 8.22 -18.01 -11.31
N THR A 57 8.36 -16.69 -11.20
CA THR A 57 8.82 -16.05 -9.96
C THR A 57 7.60 -15.64 -9.10
N LYS A 58 7.68 -15.83 -7.78
CA LYS A 58 6.65 -15.33 -6.86
C LYS A 58 6.59 -13.81 -6.90
N ARG A 59 5.44 -13.23 -7.22
CA ARG A 59 5.23 -11.79 -7.35
C ARG A 59 4.32 -11.22 -6.27
N PHE A 60 3.61 -12.09 -5.53
CA PHE A 60 2.70 -11.71 -4.46
C PHE A 60 1.69 -10.64 -4.88
N GLY A 61 0.99 -10.89 -5.99
CA GLY A 61 0.00 -9.97 -6.55
C GLY A 61 -1.17 -9.67 -5.62
N LEU A 62 -1.86 -8.58 -5.89
CA LEU A 62 -3.03 -8.15 -5.13
C LEU A 62 -4.30 -8.88 -5.55
N ASP A 63 -4.43 -9.23 -6.82
CA ASP A 63 -5.55 -9.97 -7.44
C ASP A 63 -6.91 -9.77 -6.74
N GLY A 64 -7.66 -8.76 -7.15
CA GLY A 64 -8.96 -8.38 -6.56
C GLY A 64 -8.85 -7.46 -5.33
N GLY A 65 -7.65 -7.13 -4.89
CA GLY A 65 -7.37 -6.21 -3.78
C GLY A 65 -6.71 -4.89 -4.20
N GLU A 66 -6.72 -4.54 -5.49
CA GLU A 66 -6.01 -3.40 -6.08
C GLU A 66 -6.41 -2.06 -5.46
N ALA A 67 -7.65 -1.96 -4.96
CA ALA A 67 -8.15 -0.79 -4.24
C ALA A 67 -7.36 -0.47 -2.97
N MET A 68 -6.56 -1.41 -2.44
CA MET A 68 -5.67 -1.18 -1.29
C MET A 68 -4.65 -0.09 -1.60
N ILE A 69 -4.13 -0.01 -2.81
CA ILE A 69 -3.10 0.98 -3.18
C ILE A 69 -3.61 2.42 -3.09
N PRO A 70 -4.71 2.82 -3.78
CA PRO A 70 -5.25 4.16 -3.59
C PRO A 70 -5.77 4.42 -2.17
N ALA A 71 -6.23 3.40 -1.44
CA ALA A 71 -6.62 3.55 -0.05
C ALA A 71 -5.43 3.92 0.85
N LEU A 72 -4.31 3.23 0.72
CA LEU A 72 -3.08 3.54 1.46
C LEU A 72 -2.54 4.94 1.12
N GLU A 73 -2.52 5.32 -0.14
CA GLU A 73 -2.16 6.68 -0.57
C GLU A 73 -3.03 7.74 0.11
N GLN A 74 -4.34 7.50 0.17
CA GLN A 74 -5.25 8.44 0.84
C GLN A 74 -5.04 8.49 2.35
N ILE A 75 -4.75 7.36 2.99
CA ILE A 75 -4.44 7.29 4.43
C ILE A 75 -3.18 8.10 4.75
N ILE A 76 -2.11 7.92 3.96
CA ILE A 76 -0.85 8.65 4.14
C ILE A 76 -1.08 10.15 3.98
N LYS A 77 -1.72 10.53 2.86
CA LYS A 77 -2.03 11.93 2.58
C LYS A 77 -2.86 12.58 3.70
N ARG A 78 -3.91 11.91 4.12
CA ARG A 78 -4.79 12.44 5.18
C ARG A 78 -4.09 12.47 6.53
N GLY A 79 -3.29 11.45 6.83
CA GLY A 79 -2.45 11.39 8.03
C GLY A 79 -1.51 12.59 8.11
N GLY A 80 -0.75 12.86 7.05
CA GLY A 80 0.16 14.00 6.98
C GLY A 80 -0.57 15.34 7.16
N GLN A 81 -1.74 15.53 6.52
CA GLN A 81 -2.57 16.71 6.71
C GLN A 81 -3.07 16.89 8.16
N LEU A 82 -3.18 15.82 8.91
CA LEU A 82 -3.60 15.82 10.32
C LEU A 82 -2.40 15.84 11.29
N GLY A 83 -1.19 16.04 10.81
CA GLY A 83 0.02 16.16 11.63
C GLY A 83 0.68 14.84 11.99
N VAL A 84 0.34 13.74 11.35
CA VAL A 84 1.08 12.47 11.50
C VAL A 84 2.45 12.63 10.86
N ALA A 85 3.50 12.52 11.66
CA ALA A 85 4.88 12.71 11.21
C ALA A 85 5.48 11.42 10.63
N GLU A 86 5.08 10.26 11.11
CA GLU A 86 5.65 8.98 10.70
C GLU A 86 4.57 7.90 10.61
N ILE A 87 4.66 7.06 9.59
CA ILE A 87 3.79 5.90 9.38
C ILE A 87 4.67 4.68 9.14
N VAL A 88 4.51 3.64 9.95
CA VAL A 88 5.21 2.37 9.80
C VAL A 88 4.24 1.32 9.24
N PHE A 89 4.64 0.69 8.13
CA PHE A 89 3.86 -0.37 7.49
C PHE A 89 4.37 -1.76 7.86
N GLY A 90 3.54 -2.54 8.53
CA GLY A 90 3.74 -3.97 8.73
C GLY A 90 2.79 -4.74 7.82
N MET A 91 3.30 -5.62 6.97
CA MET A 91 2.45 -6.38 6.06
C MET A 91 3.04 -7.75 5.71
N ALA A 92 2.16 -8.69 5.38
CA ALA A 92 2.52 -9.99 4.82
C ALA A 92 2.93 -9.86 3.35
N HIS A 93 2.93 -10.95 2.60
CA HIS A 93 3.45 -10.98 1.23
C HIS A 93 2.49 -10.42 0.17
N ARG A 94 1.16 -10.59 0.34
CA ARG A 94 0.17 -10.17 -0.67
C ARG A 94 0.28 -8.69 -0.98
N GLY A 95 0.55 -8.37 -2.25
CA GLY A 95 0.72 -7.01 -2.74
C GLY A 95 1.95 -6.27 -2.25
N ARG A 96 2.90 -6.95 -1.56
CA ARG A 96 4.05 -6.29 -0.95
C ARG A 96 4.90 -5.52 -1.94
N LEU A 97 5.20 -6.08 -3.09
CA LEU A 97 6.02 -5.41 -4.11
C LEU A 97 5.30 -4.18 -4.69
N ASN A 98 3.99 -4.26 -4.83
CA ASN A 98 3.15 -3.17 -5.29
C ASN A 98 3.11 -2.02 -4.26
N VAL A 99 2.98 -2.35 -2.97
CA VAL A 99 3.07 -1.34 -1.88
C VAL A 99 4.45 -0.69 -1.86
N LEU A 100 5.52 -1.48 -1.96
CA LEU A 100 6.89 -0.94 -1.99
C LEU A 100 7.10 0.04 -3.15
N GLY A 101 6.65 -0.31 -4.38
CA GLY A 101 6.80 0.53 -5.56
C GLY A 101 5.82 1.70 -5.60
N ASN A 102 4.52 1.41 -5.56
CA ASN A 102 3.46 2.38 -5.85
C ASN A 102 2.99 3.19 -4.64
N VAL A 103 3.27 2.75 -3.41
CA VAL A 103 2.94 3.50 -2.19
C VAL A 103 4.18 4.10 -1.55
N LEU A 104 5.21 3.28 -1.27
CA LEU A 104 6.42 3.74 -0.59
C LEU A 104 7.47 4.35 -1.54
N GLY A 105 7.24 4.28 -2.85
CA GLY A 105 8.13 4.91 -3.83
C GLY A 105 9.48 4.22 -4.01
N LYS A 106 9.61 2.94 -3.63
CA LYS A 106 10.83 2.17 -3.92
C LYS A 106 11.06 2.16 -5.43
N PRO A 107 12.25 2.53 -5.94
CA PRO A 107 12.50 2.54 -7.37
C PRO A 107 12.22 1.19 -8.01
N LEU A 108 11.40 1.14 -9.06
CA LEU A 108 11.05 -0.11 -9.75
C LEU A 108 12.29 -0.84 -10.27
N ARG A 109 13.33 -0.10 -10.68
CA ARG A 109 14.62 -0.69 -11.08
C ARG A 109 15.25 -1.52 -9.98
N ALA A 110 15.10 -1.13 -8.71
CA ALA A 110 15.62 -1.89 -7.57
C ALA A 110 14.82 -3.19 -7.41
N ILE A 111 13.49 -3.12 -7.49
CA ILE A 111 12.61 -4.30 -7.45
C ILE A 111 12.94 -5.25 -8.60
N PHE A 112 13.13 -4.74 -9.82
CA PHE A 112 13.46 -5.57 -10.99
C PHE A 112 14.87 -6.17 -10.90
N ASN A 113 15.83 -5.47 -10.29
CA ASN A 113 17.15 -6.03 -10.02
C ASN A 113 17.08 -7.21 -9.03
N GLU A 114 16.24 -7.10 -8.01
CA GLU A 114 16.00 -8.19 -7.05
C GLU A 114 15.40 -9.43 -7.73
N PHE A 115 14.52 -9.26 -8.73
CA PHE A 115 14.01 -10.38 -9.55
C PHE A 115 15.11 -11.09 -10.33
N LYS A 116 16.15 -10.37 -10.74
CA LYS A 116 17.31 -10.94 -11.47
C LYS A 116 18.36 -11.57 -10.55
N GLY A 117 18.09 -11.66 -9.24
CA GLY A 117 19.02 -12.20 -8.27
C GLY A 117 20.06 -11.20 -7.74
N GLY A 118 19.95 -9.92 -8.15
CA GLY A 118 20.75 -8.84 -7.56
C GLY A 118 20.31 -8.55 -6.14
N SER A 119 21.26 -8.26 -5.26
CA SER A 119 21.00 -7.77 -3.91
C SER A 119 21.21 -6.25 -3.90
N PHE A 120 20.18 -5.51 -3.52
CA PHE A 120 20.33 -4.11 -3.14
C PHE A 120 20.52 -4.09 -1.62
N LYS A 121 21.67 -4.57 -1.15
CA LYS A 121 22.06 -4.40 0.24
C LYS A 121 22.84 -3.09 0.35
N PRO A 122 22.51 -2.20 1.29
CA PRO A 122 23.50 -1.25 1.81
C PRO A 122 24.67 -2.06 2.37
N ASP A 123 25.89 -1.63 2.11
CA ASP A 123 27.13 -2.33 2.50
C ASP A 123 27.29 -2.58 4.02
N ASP A 124 26.43 -1.96 4.83
CA ASP A 124 26.48 -1.99 6.29
C ASP A 124 25.54 -3.02 6.95
N VAL A 125 24.83 -3.85 6.21
CA VAL A 125 23.92 -4.84 6.80
C VAL A 125 24.51 -6.24 6.73
N GLU A 126 25.22 -6.64 7.78
CA GLU A 126 25.55 -8.04 8.06
C GLU A 126 24.26 -8.82 8.35
N GLY A 127 23.71 -9.51 7.38
CA GLY A 127 22.55 -10.37 7.54
C GLY A 127 22.61 -11.54 6.57
N SER A 128 22.31 -12.74 7.05
CA SER A 128 22.08 -13.92 6.21
C SER A 128 21.06 -13.59 5.13
N GLY A 129 21.28 -14.08 3.90
CA GLY A 129 20.49 -13.77 2.72
C GLY A 129 18.99 -13.96 2.95
N ASP A 130 18.34 -12.86 3.37
CA ASP A 130 16.89 -12.85 3.46
C ASP A 130 16.28 -12.88 2.07
N VAL A 131 15.13 -13.46 1.98
CA VAL A 131 14.40 -13.53 0.71
C VAL A 131 14.12 -12.12 0.24
N LYS A 132 14.44 -11.81 -1.01
CA LYS A 132 14.25 -10.50 -1.67
C LYS A 132 12.90 -9.82 -1.38
N TYR A 133 11.89 -10.58 -1.00
CA TYR A 133 10.55 -10.11 -0.68
C TYR A 133 10.40 -9.48 0.72
N HIS A 134 11.36 -9.67 1.62
CA HIS A 134 11.34 -9.12 2.97
C HIS A 134 12.07 -7.79 3.08
N LEU A 135 12.78 -7.38 2.03
CA LEU A 135 13.44 -6.07 1.99
C LEU A 135 12.39 -4.97 2.06
N GLY A 136 12.60 -4.05 2.99
CA GLY A 136 11.75 -2.89 3.20
C GLY A 136 12.12 -1.71 2.30
N ALA A 137 11.47 -0.59 2.54
CA ALA A 137 11.81 0.71 2.00
C ALA A 137 11.38 1.79 2.99
N SER A 138 12.13 2.89 3.02
CA SER A 138 11.74 4.13 3.69
C SER A 138 11.75 5.26 2.67
N SER A 139 10.84 6.18 2.79
CA SER A 139 10.77 7.36 1.92
C SER A 139 10.08 8.52 2.63
N ASP A 140 10.53 9.73 2.32
CA ASP A 140 9.84 10.94 2.73
C ASP A 140 8.77 11.30 1.70
N ARG A 141 7.62 11.73 2.17
CA ARG A 141 6.47 12.12 1.34
C ARG A 141 6.05 13.53 1.71
N SER A 142 6.03 14.43 0.74
CA SER A 142 5.47 15.78 0.87
C SER A 142 4.07 15.82 0.23
N PHE A 143 3.14 16.54 0.87
CA PHE A 143 1.75 16.69 0.41
C PHE A 143 1.34 18.15 0.38
#